data_33bfc497ba8dc2e6cb7580b5983f083b
#
_entry.id   33bfc497ba8dc2e6cb7580b5983f083b
#
_cell.length_a   1.000
_cell.length_b   1.000
_cell.length_c   1.000
_cell.angle_alpha   90.00
_cell.angle_beta   90.00
_cell.angle_gamma   90.00
#
_symmetry.space_group_name_H-M   'P 1'
#
loop_
_entity.id
_entity.type
_entity.pdbx_description
1 polymer ?
#
loop_
_entity_poly.entity_id
_entity_poly.type
_entity_poly.pdbx_seq_one_letter_code
_entity_poly.pdbx_strand_id
1 'polypeptide(L)'
;MERYAKVIEAVVDNIVLSETDLPDWIPCGDASPGWLHDANTGLFTPPPTTVSTSATRHITPLALRRRFTLTERSAIEWAAVDRADTSEKQRKDAAMLRACLKDQEQAGFIDLDDADVAAGVRLIEDLQLIAPGRASEILGAPVQPGERP
;
A
#
# COMPACT_ATOMS: atom_id res chain seq x y z
N MET A 1 -20.61 -6.97 -40.91
CA MET A 1 -19.78 -7.71 -39.95
C MET A 1 -20.30 -7.43 -38.57
N GLU A 2 -20.72 -8.46 -37.87
CA GLU A 2 -21.15 -8.39 -36.47
C GLU A 2 -20.09 -9.00 -35.55
N ARG A 3 -20.10 -8.55 -34.28
CA ARG A 3 -19.17 -9.05 -33.26
C ARG A 3 -19.83 -10.15 -32.45
N TYR A 4 -19.14 -11.28 -32.33
CA TYR A 4 -19.61 -12.45 -31.58
C TYR A 4 -18.60 -12.77 -30.48
N ALA A 5 -19.13 -13.05 -29.29
CA ALA A 5 -18.35 -13.47 -28.13
C ALA A 5 -18.50 -14.96 -27.89
N LYS A 6 -17.41 -15.62 -27.58
CA LYS A 6 -17.41 -16.93 -26.95
C LYS A 6 -17.41 -16.76 -25.47
N VAL A 7 -18.44 -17.27 -24.80
CA VAL A 7 -18.62 -17.17 -23.36
C VAL A 7 -18.30 -18.51 -22.71
N ILE A 8 -17.40 -18.51 -21.74
CA ILE A 8 -17.04 -19.67 -20.91
C ILE A 8 -17.24 -19.28 -19.46
N GLU A 9 -17.99 -20.07 -18.69
CA GLU A 9 -18.29 -19.82 -17.27
C GLU A 9 -18.80 -18.38 -17.00
N ALA A 10 -19.70 -17.90 -17.88
CA ALA A 10 -20.26 -16.54 -17.83
C ALA A 10 -19.25 -15.40 -18.07
N VAL A 11 -18.06 -15.68 -18.57
CA VAL A 11 -17.04 -14.69 -18.94
C VAL A 11 -16.79 -14.75 -20.44
N VAL A 12 -16.64 -13.58 -21.07
CA VAL A 12 -16.23 -13.48 -22.47
C VAL A 12 -14.78 -13.92 -22.61
N ASP A 13 -14.57 -15.07 -23.21
CA ASP A 13 -13.23 -15.63 -23.44
C ASP A 13 -12.58 -15.04 -24.71
N ASN A 14 -13.34 -14.97 -25.78
CA ASN A 14 -12.85 -14.51 -27.09
C ASN A 14 -13.93 -13.74 -27.86
N ILE A 15 -13.50 -12.90 -28.80
CA ILE A 15 -14.38 -12.15 -29.70
C ILE A 15 -13.91 -12.33 -31.15
N VAL A 16 -14.85 -12.55 -32.03
CA VAL A 16 -14.60 -12.62 -33.48
C VAL A 16 -15.56 -11.71 -34.26
N LEU A 17 -15.14 -11.28 -35.42
CA LEU A 17 -16.00 -10.61 -36.41
C LEU A 17 -16.44 -11.62 -37.44
N SER A 18 -17.75 -11.72 -37.71
CA SER A 18 -18.31 -12.59 -38.71
C SER A 18 -19.42 -11.90 -39.49
N GLU A 19 -19.62 -12.31 -40.72
CA GLU A 19 -20.76 -11.89 -41.55
C GLU A 19 -21.93 -12.90 -41.48
N THR A 20 -21.69 -14.04 -40.83
CA THR A 20 -22.68 -15.10 -40.64
C THR A 20 -22.74 -15.45 -39.15
N ASP A 21 -23.94 -15.92 -38.74
CA ASP A 21 -24.13 -16.41 -37.38
C ASP A 21 -23.19 -17.59 -37.11
N LEU A 22 -22.56 -17.57 -35.97
CA LEU A 22 -21.66 -18.63 -35.52
C LEU A 22 -22.35 -19.49 -34.47
N PRO A 23 -22.42 -20.82 -34.64
CA PRO A 23 -22.95 -21.70 -33.61
C PRO A 23 -22.10 -21.56 -32.33
N ASP A 24 -22.75 -21.55 -31.18
CA ASP A 24 -22.14 -21.43 -29.86
C ASP A 24 -21.48 -20.05 -29.55
N TRP A 25 -21.72 -19.06 -30.40
CA TRP A 25 -21.26 -17.68 -30.17
C TRP A 25 -22.45 -16.73 -30.01
N ILE A 26 -22.29 -15.71 -29.19
CA ILE A 26 -23.36 -14.77 -28.83
C ILE A 26 -23.03 -13.38 -29.42
N PRO A 27 -23.97 -12.72 -30.13
CA PRO A 27 -23.77 -11.34 -30.56
C PRO A 27 -23.47 -10.47 -29.38
N CYS A 28 -22.35 -9.73 -29.42
CA CYS A 28 -21.81 -9.09 -28.22
C CYS A 28 -21.65 -7.55 -28.31
N GLY A 29 -22.01 -6.94 -29.44
CA GLY A 29 -21.89 -5.47 -29.58
C GLY A 29 -20.48 -4.96 -29.23
N ASP A 30 -20.40 -4.08 -28.25
CA ASP A 30 -19.14 -3.47 -27.80
C ASP A 30 -18.42 -4.23 -26.69
N ALA A 31 -18.90 -5.42 -26.29
CA ALA A 31 -18.26 -6.22 -25.26
C ALA A 31 -16.80 -6.52 -25.59
N SER A 32 -16.00 -6.78 -24.58
CA SER A 32 -14.57 -7.10 -24.70
C SER A 32 -14.24 -8.39 -23.93
N PRO A 33 -13.16 -9.10 -24.28
CA PRO A 33 -12.71 -10.24 -23.49
C PRO A 33 -12.57 -9.88 -22.01
N GLY A 34 -13.01 -10.78 -21.13
CA GLY A 34 -13.06 -10.56 -19.69
C GLY A 34 -14.37 -9.95 -19.17
N TRP A 35 -15.29 -9.50 -20.04
CA TRP A 35 -16.62 -9.05 -19.61
C TRP A 35 -17.47 -10.20 -19.13
N LEU A 36 -18.39 -9.91 -18.19
CA LEU A 36 -19.35 -10.88 -17.67
C LEU A 36 -20.60 -10.91 -18.58
N HIS A 37 -21.10 -12.11 -18.86
CA HIS A 37 -22.34 -12.32 -19.58
C HIS A 37 -23.41 -12.88 -18.63
N ASP A 38 -24.54 -12.22 -18.55
CA ASP A 38 -25.71 -12.70 -17.84
C ASP A 38 -26.61 -13.47 -18.81
N ALA A 39 -26.67 -14.78 -18.66
CA ALA A 39 -27.48 -15.66 -19.53
C ALA A 39 -28.99 -15.42 -19.43
N ASN A 40 -29.47 -14.80 -18.32
CA ASN A 40 -30.92 -14.54 -18.17
C ASN A 40 -31.34 -13.26 -18.87
N THR A 41 -30.47 -12.24 -18.88
CA THR A 41 -30.75 -10.93 -19.47
C THR A 41 -30.10 -10.73 -20.84
N GLY A 42 -29.12 -11.56 -21.20
CA GLY A 42 -28.32 -11.42 -22.42
C GLY A 42 -27.35 -10.25 -22.39
N LEU A 43 -27.18 -9.58 -21.23
CA LEU A 43 -26.36 -8.40 -21.10
C LEU A 43 -24.89 -8.73 -20.84
N PHE A 44 -24.01 -7.94 -21.47
CA PHE A 44 -22.59 -7.96 -21.20
C PHE A 44 -22.23 -6.78 -20.30
N THR A 45 -21.58 -7.05 -19.17
CA THR A 45 -21.13 -6.03 -18.23
C THR A 45 -19.62 -6.11 -18.07
N PRO A 46 -18.92 -4.96 -18.01
CA PRO A 46 -17.51 -5.00 -17.72
C PRO A 46 -17.30 -5.67 -16.36
N PRO A 47 -16.19 -6.42 -16.17
CA PRO A 47 -15.88 -6.97 -14.86
C PRO A 47 -15.89 -5.83 -13.85
N PRO A 48 -16.39 -6.08 -12.62
CA PRO A 48 -16.26 -5.07 -11.57
C PRO A 48 -14.78 -4.69 -11.55
N THR A 49 -14.49 -3.43 -11.80
CA THR A 49 -13.15 -2.91 -11.61
C THR A 49 -12.91 -3.03 -10.12
N THR A 50 -12.43 -4.19 -9.69
CA THR A 50 -11.66 -4.25 -8.46
C THR A 50 -10.45 -3.39 -8.75
N VAL A 51 -10.62 -2.09 -8.56
CA VAL A 51 -9.51 -1.24 -8.27
C VAL A 51 -8.96 -1.81 -6.96
N SER A 52 -8.13 -2.82 -7.07
CA SER A 52 -7.14 -3.13 -6.07
C SER A 52 -6.19 -1.93 -6.11
N THR A 53 -6.70 -0.80 -5.70
CA THR A 53 -5.89 0.25 -5.16
C THR A 53 -5.45 -0.27 -3.79
N SER A 54 -4.51 -1.17 -3.83
CA SER A 54 -3.37 -1.10 -2.93
C SER A 54 -2.81 0.30 -3.20
N ALA A 55 -3.46 1.30 -2.64
CA ALA A 55 -3.00 2.68 -2.74
C ALA A 55 -1.63 2.62 -2.09
N THR A 56 -0.60 2.69 -2.91
CA THR A 56 0.79 2.69 -2.48
C THR A 56 0.89 3.66 -1.32
N ARG A 57 1.17 3.13 -0.13
CA ARG A 57 1.19 3.93 1.10
C ARG A 57 2.55 4.58 1.28
N HIS A 58 3.04 5.18 0.18
CA HIS A 58 4.28 5.92 0.14
C HIS A 58 4.08 7.34 0.65
N ILE A 59 4.93 7.74 1.57
CA ILE A 59 5.00 9.11 2.10
C ILE A 59 6.44 9.62 2.06
N THR A 60 6.61 10.93 2.13
CA THR A 60 7.95 11.50 2.27
C THR A 60 8.55 11.22 3.66
N PRO A 61 9.88 11.13 3.79
CA PRO A 61 10.54 11.03 5.12
C PRO A 61 10.11 12.12 6.10
N LEU A 62 9.93 13.34 5.59
CA LEU A 62 9.44 14.45 6.40
C LEU A 62 7.99 14.23 6.87
N ALA A 63 7.14 13.63 6.02
CA ALA A 63 5.77 13.31 6.39
C ALA A 63 5.71 12.27 7.50
N LEU A 64 6.52 11.19 7.41
CA LEU A 64 6.63 10.23 8.53
C LEU A 64 7.06 10.93 9.82
N ARG A 65 8.09 11.78 9.75
CA ARG A 65 8.57 12.52 10.91
C ARG A 65 7.51 13.45 11.52
N ARG A 66 6.61 14.02 10.71
CA ARG A 66 5.50 14.88 11.16
C ARG A 66 4.35 14.12 11.81
N ARG A 67 4.25 12.81 11.62
CA ARG A 67 3.29 11.97 12.34
C ARG A 67 3.63 11.82 13.83
N PHE A 68 4.89 12.04 14.20
CA PHE A 68 5.32 12.16 15.58
C PHE A 68 5.16 13.60 16.08
N THR A 69 4.72 13.76 17.30
CA THR A 69 4.68 15.08 17.97
C THR A 69 6.09 15.63 18.17
N LEU A 70 6.20 16.92 18.44
CA LEU A 70 7.51 17.52 18.72
C LEU A 70 8.18 16.90 19.95
N THR A 71 7.40 16.59 20.98
CA THR A 71 7.89 15.93 22.21
C THR A 71 8.43 14.54 21.92
N GLU A 72 7.67 13.73 21.15
CA GLU A 72 8.11 12.39 20.74
C GLU A 72 9.41 12.47 19.92
N ARG A 73 9.48 13.37 18.94
CA ARG A 73 10.70 13.59 18.14
C ARG A 73 11.90 13.98 19.00
N SER A 74 11.71 14.87 19.97
CA SER A 74 12.79 15.29 20.87
C SER A 74 13.25 14.13 21.76
N ALA A 75 12.34 13.28 22.23
CA ALA A 75 12.68 12.10 23.02
C ALA A 75 13.47 11.06 22.18
N ILE A 76 13.08 10.83 20.93
CA ILE A 76 13.77 9.94 20.00
C ILE A 76 15.19 10.44 19.72
N GLU A 77 15.35 11.70 19.36
CA GLU A 77 16.65 12.30 19.10
C GLU A 77 17.56 12.24 20.35
N TRP A 78 16.99 12.52 21.52
CA TRP A 78 17.73 12.44 22.77
C TRP A 78 18.17 11.01 23.10
N ALA A 79 17.30 10.02 22.87
CA ALA A 79 17.61 8.60 23.08
C ALA A 79 18.66 8.08 22.10
N ALA A 80 18.74 8.63 20.90
CA ALA A 80 19.72 8.26 19.90
C ALA A 80 21.15 8.76 20.18
N VAL A 81 21.34 9.61 21.18
CA VAL A 81 22.69 10.11 21.57
C VAL A 81 23.47 9.00 22.26
N ASP A 82 24.69 8.71 21.78
CA ASP A 82 25.61 7.80 22.46
C ASP A 82 26.24 8.50 23.67
N ARG A 83 26.04 7.93 24.84
CA ARG A 83 26.57 8.46 26.09
C ARG A 83 27.43 7.41 26.78
N ALA A 84 28.63 7.81 27.16
CA ALA A 84 29.59 6.94 27.81
C ALA A 84 29.17 6.48 29.21
N ASP A 85 28.29 7.23 29.87
CA ASP A 85 27.79 7.01 31.25
C ASP A 85 26.57 6.07 31.29
N THR A 86 26.09 5.58 30.14
CA THR A 86 24.95 4.68 30.07
C THR A 86 25.36 3.21 29.93
N SER A 87 24.42 2.30 30.23
CA SER A 87 24.65 0.86 30.11
C SER A 87 24.95 0.45 28.66
N GLU A 88 25.63 -0.69 28.47
CA GLU A 88 25.87 -1.25 27.13
C GLU A 88 24.58 -1.46 26.35
N LYS A 89 23.49 -1.92 27.01
CA LYS A 89 22.20 -2.07 26.39
C LYS A 89 21.68 -0.74 25.83
N GLN A 90 21.68 0.30 26.63
CA GLN A 90 21.22 1.64 26.20
C GLN A 90 22.05 2.21 25.05
N ARG A 91 23.35 1.96 25.04
CA ARG A 91 24.24 2.35 23.95
C ARG A 91 23.93 1.58 22.66
N LYS A 92 23.58 0.29 22.75
CA LYS A 92 23.13 -0.52 21.62
C LYS A 92 21.77 -0.02 21.08
N ASP A 93 20.82 0.27 21.98
CA ASP A 93 19.52 0.82 21.64
C ASP A 93 19.68 2.20 20.92
N ALA A 94 20.54 3.06 21.43
CA ALA A 94 20.89 4.33 20.80
C ALA A 94 21.52 4.15 19.39
N ALA A 95 22.36 3.12 19.23
CA ALA A 95 22.94 2.81 17.91
C ALA A 95 21.88 2.33 16.91
N MET A 96 20.93 1.48 17.33
CA MET A 96 19.80 1.06 16.49
C MET A 96 18.93 2.24 16.08
N LEU A 97 18.57 3.12 17.02
CA LEU A 97 17.81 4.33 16.72
C LEU A 97 18.53 5.22 15.68
N ARG A 98 19.84 5.44 15.85
CA ARG A 98 20.61 6.21 14.88
C ARG A 98 20.61 5.58 13.49
N ALA A 99 20.71 4.24 13.38
CA ALA A 99 20.63 3.56 12.12
C ALA A 99 19.26 3.79 11.45
N CYS A 100 18.16 3.56 12.17
CA CYS A 100 16.81 3.81 11.66
C CYS A 100 16.58 5.26 11.22
N LEU A 101 17.04 6.23 12.00
CA LEU A 101 16.93 7.66 11.65
C LEU A 101 17.73 8.00 10.39
N LYS A 102 18.92 7.44 10.25
CA LYS A 102 19.76 7.65 9.08
C LYS A 102 19.17 7.02 7.83
N ASP A 103 18.62 5.83 7.94
CA ASP A 103 17.94 5.17 6.81
C ASP A 103 16.72 5.98 6.37
N GLN A 104 15.94 6.50 7.33
CA GLN A 104 14.84 7.40 7.05
C GLN A 104 15.29 8.68 6.34
N GLU A 105 16.39 9.31 6.77
CA GLU A 105 16.92 10.55 6.17
C GLU A 105 17.41 10.33 4.74
N GLN A 106 17.93 9.15 4.41
CA GLN A 106 18.47 8.80 3.10
C GLN A 106 17.42 8.27 2.14
N ALA A 107 16.24 7.88 2.63
CA ALA A 107 15.18 7.34 1.81
C ALA A 107 14.57 8.41 0.89
N GLY A 108 14.32 8.07 -0.36
CA GLY A 108 13.56 8.92 -1.29
C GLY A 108 12.07 8.97 -0.95
N PHE A 109 11.55 7.89 -0.41
CA PHE A 109 10.19 7.75 0.12
C PHE A 109 10.18 6.69 1.22
N ILE A 110 9.12 6.68 2.02
CA ILE A 110 8.85 5.69 3.05
C ILE A 110 7.60 4.91 2.63
N ASP A 111 7.73 3.60 2.52
CA ASP A 111 6.58 2.70 2.35
C ASP A 111 6.07 2.28 3.74
N LEU A 112 4.85 2.68 4.10
CA LEU A 112 4.26 2.36 5.40
C LEU A 112 3.87 0.88 5.55
N ASP A 113 3.85 0.12 4.45
CA ASP A 113 3.58 -1.32 4.45
C ASP A 113 4.88 -2.14 4.48
N ASP A 114 6.04 -1.48 4.43
CA ASP A 114 7.34 -2.12 4.56
C ASP A 114 7.59 -2.62 5.98
N ALA A 115 8.08 -3.87 6.09
CA ALA A 115 8.30 -4.52 7.37
C ALA A 115 9.40 -3.85 8.20
N ASP A 116 10.45 -3.34 7.55
CA ASP A 116 11.57 -2.69 8.23
C ASP A 116 11.16 -1.31 8.75
N VAL A 117 10.34 -0.57 8.01
CA VAL A 117 9.73 0.69 8.46
C VAL A 117 8.85 0.42 9.68
N ALA A 118 8.00 -0.61 9.61
CA ALA A 118 7.13 -0.98 10.72
C ALA A 118 7.94 -1.41 11.96
N ALA A 119 9.03 -2.16 11.77
CA ALA A 119 9.93 -2.57 12.85
C ALA A 119 10.62 -1.36 13.49
N GLY A 120 11.10 -0.40 12.71
CA GLY A 120 11.70 0.84 13.21
C GLY A 120 10.75 1.67 14.07
N VAL A 121 9.49 1.84 13.64
CA VAL A 121 8.49 2.58 14.42
C VAL A 121 8.11 1.82 15.71
N ARG A 122 8.01 0.49 15.66
CA ARG A 122 7.75 -0.34 16.85
C ARG A 122 8.91 -0.32 17.83
N LEU A 123 10.15 -0.30 17.37
CA LEU A 123 11.32 -0.15 18.23
C LEU A 123 11.24 1.13 19.09
N ILE A 124 10.76 2.24 18.51
CA ILE A 124 10.56 3.50 19.23
C ILE A 124 9.53 3.34 20.36
N GLU A 125 8.46 2.57 20.13
CA GLU A 125 7.45 2.23 21.13
C GLU A 125 8.00 1.29 22.21
N ASP A 126 8.74 0.25 21.82
CA ASP A 126 9.36 -0.73 22.73
C ASP A 126 10.36 -0.06 23.67
N LEU A 127 11.04 0.97 23.20
CA LEU A 127 11.93 1.81 24.01
C LEU A 127 11.17 2.85 24.85
N GLN A 128 9.84 2.81 24.85
CA GLN A 128 8.96 3.72 25.61
C GLN A 128 9.16 5.21 25.28
N LEU A 129 9.61 5.52 24.07
CA LEU A 129 9.78 6.90 23.59
C LEU A 129 8.48 7.50 23.06
N ILE A 130 7.51 6.64 22.77
CA ILE A 130 6.12 6.97 22.42
C ILE A 130 5.18 6.10 23.24
N ALA A 131 3.93 6.51 23.37
CA ALA A 131 2.94 5.79 24.15
C ALA A 131 2.59 4.41 23.53
N PRO A 132 2.18 3.41 24.33
CA PRO A 132 1.70 2.14 23.82
C PRO A 132 0.56 2.31 22.82
N GLY A 133 0.63 1.60 21.67
CA GLY A 133 -0.34 1.69 20.58
C GLY A 133 -0.08 2.82 19.58
N ARG A 134 0.81 3.76 19.91
CA ARG A 134 1.12 4.92 19.07
C ARG A 134 1.79 4.53 17.76
N ALA A 135 2.61 3.47 17.76
CA ALA A 135 3.21 2.93 16.54
C ALA A 135 2.13 2.51 15.53
N SER A 136 1.09 1.82 16.01
CA SER A 136 -0.05 1.40 15.17
C SER A 136 -0.83 2.59 14.61
N GLU A 137 -1.00 3.66 15.39
CA GLU A 137 -1.64 4.89 14.91
C GLU A 137 -0.83 5.56 13.80
N ILE A 138 0.49 5.69 13.99
CA ILE A 138 1.41 6.32 13.03
C ILE A 138 1.44 5.54 11.71
N LEU A 139 1.55 4.20 11.80
CA LEU A 139 1.60 3.33 10.62
C LEU A 139 0.24 3.16 9.96
N GLY A 140 -0.84 3.09 10.75
CA GLY A 140 -2.20 2.84 10.27
C GLY A 140 -2.92 4.07 9.72
N ALA A 141 -2.45 5.29 10.04
CA ALA A 141 -3.10 6.51 9.59
C ALA A 141 -3.16 6.58 8.05
N PRO A 142 -4.31 6.99 7.46
CA PRO A 142 -4.44 7.14 6.03
C PRO A 142 -3.46 8.20 5.50
N VAL A 143 -2.91 7.93 4.31
CA VAL A 143 -1.97 8.85 3.65
C VAL A 143 -2.70 10.08 3.15
N GLN A 144 -2.29 11.24 3.61
CA GLN A 144 -2.85 12.52 3.17
C GLN A 144 -2.20 12.98 1.84
N PRO A 145 -2.91 13.78 1.01
CA PRO A 145 -2.35 14.27 -0.25
C PRO A 145 -1.01 14.99 -0.12
N GLY A 146 -0.80 15.73 0.97
CA GLY A 146 0.45 16.46 1.24
C GLY A 146 1.58 15.62 1.84
N GLU A 147 1.36 14.32 2.12
CA GLU A 147 2.37 13.41 2.61
C GLU A 147 3.08 12.64 1.48
N ARG A 148 2.48 12.61 0.30
CA ARG A 148 2.98 11.87 -0.87
C ARG A 148 4.29 12.46 -1.40
N PRO A 149 5.21 11.60 -1.92
CA PRO A 149 6.42 12.04 -2.59
C PRO A 149 6.16 12.89 -3.83
#